data_6b34457179cc47ad0e6aee944d49124a
#
_entry.id   6b34457179cc47ad0e6aee944d49124a
#
_cell.length_a   1.000
_cell.length_b   1.000
_cell.length_c   1.000
_cell.angle_alpha   90.00
_cell.angle_beta   90.00
_cell.angle_gamma   90.00
#
_symmetry.space_group_name_H-M   'P 1'
#
loop_
_entity.id
_entity.type
_entity.pdbx_description
1 polymer ?
#
loop_
_entity_poly.entity_id
_entity_poly.type
_entity_poly.pdbx_seq_one_letter_code
_entity_poly.pdbx_strand_id
1 'polypeptide(L)'
;LAAGMLTLPLYRKWIWLMTVENGIVNVLCHLVCVGSFCYVLFLSGNNLLADADEYEVTVTVLDKRMEQHEKRRKVGKHRYVSDGMRYEYYLEVAFDNGTVKTLHVSRAVYRNAQKGQPKALSLSQGGLGLPVIKQGI
;
A
#
# COMPACT_ATOMS: atom_id res chain seq x y z
N LEU A 1 3.82 0.79 18.42
CA LEU A 1 4.36 0.18 19.64
C LEU A 1 3.94 0.96 20.90
N ALA A 2 4.12 2.30 20.96
CA ALA A 2 3.76 3.10 22.14
C ALA A 2 2.30 2.95 22.58
N ALA A 3 1.34 2.99 21.64
CA ALA A 3 -0.08 2.80 21.93
C ALA A 3 -0.38 1.39 22.46
N GLY A 4 0.28 0.37 21.93
CA GLY A 4 0.17 -1.00 22.42
C GLY A 4 0.70 -1.17 23.84
N MET A 5 1.77 -0.44 24.19
CA MET A 5 2.31 -0.44 25.55
C MET A 5 1.40 0.27 26.56
N LEU A 6 0.79 1.38 26.17
CA LEU A 6 -0.17 2.12 27.01
C LEU A 6 -1.42 1.30 27.35
N THR A 7 -1.84 0.41 26.44
CA THR A 7 -3.03 -0.44 26.63
C THR A 7 -2.69 -1.84 27.14
N LEU A 8 -1.43 -2.12 27.49
CA LEU A 8 -0.98 -3.40 28.03
C LEU A 8 -1.86 -3.95 29.18
N PRO A 9 -2.36 -3.15 30.14
CA PRO A 9 -3.24 -3.70 31.18
C PRO A 9 -4.50 -4.39 30.66
N LEU A 10 -4.88 -4.08 29.42
CA LEU A 10 -6.07 -4.69 28.78
C LEU A 10 -5.79 -6.06 28.15
N TYR A 11 -4.53 -6.52 28.07
CA TYR A 11 -4.19 -7.80 27.46
C TYR A 11 -4.93 -8.98 28.07
N ARG A 12 -5.28 -8.93 29.35
CA ARG A 12 -6.05 -9.97 30.05
C ARG A 12 -7.43 -10.20 29.46
N LYS A 13 -8.04 -9.19 28.81
CA LYS A 13 -9.33 -9.34 28.13
C LYS A 13 -9.25 -10.19 26.87
N TRP A 14 -8.06 -10.33 26.29
CA TRP A 14 -7.83 -11.19 25.13
C TRP A 14 -7.86 -12.66 25.45
N ILE A 15 -7.59 -13.06 26.71
CA ILE A 15 -7.71 -14.43 27.15
C ILE A 15 -9.13 -14.95 26.90
N TRP A 16 -10.14 -14.11 27.17
CA TRP A 16 -11.54 -14.42 26.94
C TRP A 16 -11.87 -14.53 25.43
N LEU A 17 -11.25 -13.73 24.60
CA LEU A 17 -11.53 -13.71 23.15
C LEU A 17 -10.80 -14.84 22.39
N MET A 18 -9.57 -15.15 22.80
CA MET A 18 -8.71 -16.08 22.06
C MET A 18 -8.55 -17.46 22.72
N THR A 19 -9.11 -17.65 23.90
CA THR A 19 -9.01 -18.91 24.68
C THR A 19 -7.58 -19.45 24.88
N VAL A 20 -6.58 -18.56 24.79
CA VAL A 20 -5.17 -18.92 24.97
C VAL A 20 -4.74 -18.56 26.37
N GLU A 21 -4.37 -19.54 27.18
CA GLU A 21 -3.96 -19.34 28.58
C GLU A 21 -2.55 -18.77 28.71
N ASN A 22 -1.74 -18.83 27.65
CA ASN A 22 -0.35 -18.36 27.69
C ASN A 22 -0.28 -16.82 27.67
N GLY A 23 0.17 -16.23 28.77
CA GLY A 23 0.26 -14.77 28.94
C GLY A 23 1.18 -14.09 27.90
N ILE A 24 2.28 -14.72 27.52
CA ILE A 24 3.22 -14.18 26.52
C ILE A 24 2.54 -14.06 25.17
N VAL A 25 1.84 -15.12 24.73
CA VAL A 25 1.11 -15.12 23.46
C VAL A 25 0.03 -14.05 23.45
N ASN A 26 -0.71 -13.88 24.56
CA ASN A 26 -1.73 -12.83 24.67
C ASN A 26 -1.14 -11.42 24.59
N VAL A 27 0.02 -11.18 25.20
CA VAL A 27 0.72 -9.88 25.09
C VAL A 27 1.17 -9.63 23.64
N LEU A 28 1.74 -10.62 22.97
CA LEU A 28 2.15 -10.50 21.57
C LEU A 28 0.94 -10.23 20.65
N CYS A 29 -0.14 -10.97 20.80
CA CYS A 29 -1.38 -10.74 20.06
C CYS A 29 -1.92 -9.34 20.29
N HIS A 30 -1.92 -8.86 21.53
CA HIS A 30 -2.36 -7.52 21.86
C HIS A 30 -1.51 -6.45 21.16
N LEU A 31 -0.18 -6.56 21.22
CA LEU A 31 0.73 -5.61 20.59
C LEU A 31 0.57 -5.59 19.06
N VAL A 32 0.41 -6.76 18.44
CA VAL A 32 0.20 -6.86 17.00
C VAL A 32 -1.15 -6.27 16.58
N CYS A 33 -2.24 -6.62 17.26
CA CYS A 33 -3.58 -6.13 16.91
C CYS A 33 -3.71 -4.61 17.14
N VAL A 34 -3.29 -4.11 18.28
CA VAL A 34 -3.37 -2.67 18.58
C VAL A 34 -2.40 -1.89 17.69
N GLY A 35 -1.19 -2.41 17.46
CA GLY A 35 -0.21 -1.79 16.57
C GLY A 35 -0.70 -1.69 15.14
N SER A 36 -1.29 -2.77 14.60
CA SER A 36 -1.86 -2.80 13.26
C SER A 36 -3.04 -1.84 13.14
N PHE A 37 -3.92 -1.81 14.12
CA PHE A 37 -5.07 -0.90 14.13
C PHE A 37 -4.63 0.58 14.14
N CYS A 38 -3.70 0.95 15.01
CA CYS A 38 -3.14 2.29 15.05
C CYS A 38 -2.43 2.67 13.74
N TYR A 39 -1.73 1.72 13.12
CA TYR A 39 -1.08 1.94 11.83
C TYR A 39 -2.09 2.24 10.72
N VAL A 40 -3.16 1.45 10.64
CA VAL A 40 -4.24 1.69 9.67
C VAL A 40 -4.93 3.03 9.90
N LEU A 41 -5.21 3.39 11.17
CA LEU A 41 -5.78 4.69 11.51
C LEU A 41 -4.85 5.84 11.13
N PHE A 42 -3.54 5.69 11.36
CA PHE A 42 -2.54 6.68 10.99
C PHE A 42 -2.50 6.88 9.47
N LEU A 43 -2.42 5.80 8.69
CA LEU A 43 -2.40 5.90 7.22
C LEU A 43 -3.72 6.45 6.67
N SER A 44 -4.85 6.01 7.20
CA SER A 44 -6.16 6.51 6.80
C SER A 44 -6.30 8.00 7.14
N GLY A 45 -5.89 8.41 8.34
CA GLY A 45 -5.89 9.80 8.75
C GLY A 45 -4.98 10.67 7.87
N ASN A 46 -3.78 10.17 7.54
CA ASN A 46 -2.88 10.87 6.64
C ASN A 46 -3.51 11.10 5.25
N ASN A 47 -4.24 10.12 4.74
CA ASN A 47 -4.89 10.24 3.43
C ASN A 47 -6.15 11.11 3.48
N LEU A 48 -6.97 10.99 4.53
CA LEU A 48 -8.21 11.76 4.69
C LEU A 48 -7.95 13.24 4.97
N LEU A 49 -6.87 13.53 5.69
CA LEU A 49 -6.43 14.89 6.03
C LEU A 49 -5.39 15.44 5.05
N ALA A 50 -5.21 14.77 3.89
CA ALA A 50 -4.30 15.25 2.87
C ALA A 50 -4.80 16.57 2.29
N ASP A 51 -3.90 17.53 2.19
CA ASP A 51 -4.19 18.84 1.60
C ASP A 51 -4.66 18.69 0.15
N ALA A 52 -5.56 19.60 -0.24
CA ALA A 52 -6.02 19.69 -1.62
C ALA A 52 -4.94 20.21 -2.57
N ASP A 53 -3.91 20.85 -2.03
CA ASP A 53 -2.82 21.41 -2.80
C ASP A 53 -1.94 20.28 -3.36
N GLU A 54 -1.98 20.16 -4.67
CA GLU A 54 -1.14 19.22 -5.40
C GLU A 54 0.15 19.93 -5.83
N TYR A 55 1.27 19.26 -5.64
CA TYR A 55 2.54 19.71 -6.18
C TYR A 55 3.09 18.67 -7.14
N GLU A 56 3.68 19.16 -8.23
CA GLU A 56 4.28 18.30 -9.23
C GLU A 56 5.74 18.02 -8.90
N VAL A 57 6.11 16.76 -8.94
CA VAL A 57 7.49 16.31 -8.82
C VAL A 57 7.89 15.65 -10.12
N THR A 58 9.01 16.08 -10.67
CA THR A 58 9.59 15.43 -11.85
C THR A 58 10.27 14.15 -11.43
N VAL A 59 9.91 13.05 -12.07
CA VAL A 59 10.52 11.74 -11.89
C VAL A 59 11.07 11.23 -13.21
N THR A 60 12.16 10.48 -13.17
CA THR A 60 12.75 9.87 -14.38
C THR A 60 12.35 8.42 -14.46
N VAL A 61 11.85 8.00 -15.62
CA VAL A 61 11.49 6.60 -15.87
C VAL A 61 12.77 5.78 -16.05
N LEU A 62 13.05 4.88 -15.11
CA LEU A 62 14.21 3.99 -15.16
C LEU A 62 13.92 2.75 -16.00
N ASP A 63 12.83 2.08 -15.72
CA ASP A 63 12.45 0.84 -16.39
C ASP A 63 10.94 0.68 -16.53
N LYS A 64 10.56 -0.23 -17.42
CA LYS A 64 9.17 -0.57 -17.74
C LYS A 64 8.99 -2.08 -17.55
N ARG A 65 8.00 -2.46 -16.77
CA ARG A 65 7.69 -3.87 -16.51
C ARG A 65 6.22 -4.15 -16.81
N MET A 66 5.97 -5.26 -17.47
CA MET A 66 4.62 -5.76 -17.71
C MET A 66 4.51 -7.15 -17.08
N GLU A 67 3.52 -7.33 -16.25
CA GLU A 67 3.19 -8.62 -15.64
C GLU A 67 1.91 -9.17 -16.26
N GLN A 68 1.93 -10.48 -16.51
CA GLN A 68 0.82 -11.19 -17.10
C GLN A 68 0.29 -12.21 -16.10
N HIS A 69 -0.97 -12.07 -15.73
CA HIS A 69 -1.64 -12.96 -14.79
C HIS A 69 -2.82 -13.65 -15.46
N GLU A 70 -2.92 -14.96 -15.28
CA GLU A 70 -4.08 -15.72 -15.72
C GLU A 70 -5.26 -15.43 -14.80
N LYS A 71 -6.35 -14.92 -15.38
CA LYS A 71 -7.61 -14.79 -14.65
C LYS A 71 -8.24 -16.17 -14.52
N ARG A 72 -8.54 -16.56 -13.29
CA ARG A 72 -9.27 -17.80 -12.99
C ARG A 72 -10.64 -17.46 -12.42
N ARG A 73 -11.67 -17.91 -13.09
CA ARG A 73 -13.06 -17.79 -12.62
C ARG A 73 -13.46 -19.10 -11.93
N LYS A 74 -14.02 -19.00 -10.73
CA LYS A 74 -14.57 -20.14 -10.03
C LYS A 74 -15.93 -20.49 -10.62
N VAL A 75 -16.03 -21.70 -11.20
CA VAL A 75 -17.27 -22.25 -11.75
C VAL A 75 -17.63 -23.49 -10.91
N GLY A 76 -18.52 -23.29 -9.93
CA GLY A 76 -18.92 -24.33 -8.99
C GLY A 76 -18.04 -24.43 -7.74
N LYS A 77 -18.29 -25.46 -6.93
CA LYS A 77 -17.72 -25.58 -5.57
C LYS A 77 -16.19 -25.80 -5.55
N HIS A 78 -15.63 -26.46 -6.58
CA HIS A 78 -14.20 -26.84 -6.65
C HIS A 78 -13.56 -26.71 -8.04
N ARG A 79 -14.20 -26.06 -9.01
CA ARG A 79 -13.69 -25.97 -10.37
C ARG A 79 -13.35 -24.53 -10.73
N TYR A 80 -12.13 -24.33 -11.22
CA TYR A 80 -11.65 -23.04 -11.76
C TYR A 80 -11.46 -23.19 -13.26
N VAL A 81 -11.93 -22.21 -14.02
CA VAL A 81 -11.75 -22.12 -15.48
C VAL A 81 -10.97 -20.85 -15.78
N SER A 82 -10.06 -20.95 -16.74
CA SER A 82 -9.32 -19.76 -17.22
C SER A 82 -10.29 -18.78 -17.88
N ASP A 83 -10.27 -17.54 -17.46
CA ASP A 83 -11.14 -16.44 -17.97
C ASP A 83 -10.30 -15.36 -18.67
N GLY A 84 -9.23 -15.78 -19.35
CA GLY A 84 -8.33 -14.93 -20.09
C GLY A 84 -7.13 -14.44 -19.30
N MET A 85 -6.41 -13.48 -19.88
CA MET A 85 -5.19 -12.90 -19.32
C MET A 85 -5.44 -11.48 -18.84
N ARG A 86 -4.93 -11.16 -17.65
CA ARG A 86 -4.88 -9.81 -17.10
C ARG A 86 -3.45 -9.30 -17.23
N TYR A 87 -3.30 -8.11 -17.77
CA TYR A 87 -2.02 -7.44 -17.90
C TYR A 87 -1.95 -6.30 -16.87
N GLU A 88 -0.87 -6.28 -16.11
CA GLU A 88 -0.57 -5.21 -15.17
C GLU A 88 0.72 -4.51 -15.62
N TYR A 89 0.69 -3.18 -15.61
CA TYR A 89 1.76 -2.35 -16.13
C TYR A 89 2.40 -1.55 -15.01
N TYR A 90 3.72 -1.62 -14.94
CA TYR A 90 4.51 -0.97 -13.91
C TYR A 90 5.60 -0.11 -14.54
N LEU A 91 5.85 1.04 -13.94
CA LEU A 91 6.99 1.89 -14.26
C LEU A 91 7.87 2.01 -13.01
N GLU A 92 9.16 1.78 -13.18
CA GLU A 92 10.15 2.12 -12.16
C GLU A 92 10.61 3.55 -12.40
N VAL A 93 10.41 4.40 -11.42
CA VAL A 93 10.73 5.81 -11.50
C VAL A 93 11.72 6.20 -10.41
N ALA A 94 12.69 7.04 -10.76
CA ALA A 94 13.61 7.66 -9.82
C ALA A 94 13.17 9.09 -9.53
N PHE A 95 13.16 9.41 -8.25
CA PHE A 95 13.00 10.77 -7.76
C PHE A 95 14.36 11.48 -7.70
N ASP A 96 14.37 12.79 -7.68
CA ASP A 96 15.60 13.59 -7.59
C ASP A 96 16.44 13.32 -6.33
N ASN A 97 15.81 12.81 -5.28
CA ASN A 97 16.47 12.36 -4.05
C ASN A 97 17.13 10.98 -4.15
N GLY A 98 17.15 10.36 -5.32
CA GLY A 98 17.70 9.02 -5.57
C GLY A 98 16.80 7.86 -5.15
N THR A 99 15.61 8.13 -4.63
CA THR A 99 14.66 7.07 -4.26
C THR A 99 14.01 6.49 -5.52
N VAL A 100 14.01 5.17 -5.63
CA VAL A 100 13.35 4.43 -6.72
C VAL A 100 12.03 3.87 -6.21
N LYS A 101 10.96 4.08 -6.97
CA LYS A 101 9.63 3.50 -6.68
C LYS A 101 9.02 2.87 -7.92
N THR A 102 8.29 1.78 -7.70
CA THR A 102 7.50 1.12 -8.74
C THR A 102 6.06 1.62 -8.68
N LEU A 103 5.57 2.16 -9.78
CA LEU A 103 4.22 2.70 -9.91
C LEU A 103 3.39 1.78 -10.79
N HIS A 104 2.20 1.43 -10.34
CA HIS A 104 1.19 0.76 -11.18
C HIS A 104 0.52 1.81 -12.06
N VAL A 105 0.55 1.61 -13.37
CA VAL A 105 0.08 2.58 -14.35
C VAL A 105 -0.92 1.98 -15.33
N SER A 106 -1.68 2.84 -15.99
CA SER A 106 -2.56 2.41 -17.07
C SER A 106 -1.77 1.96 -18.31
N ARG A 107 -2.41 1.16 -19.16
CA ARG A 107 -1.81 0.72 -20.45
C ARG A 107 -1.41 1.90 -21.34
N ALA A 108 -2.19 2.98 -21.34
CA ALA A 108 -1.90 4.16 -22.14
C ALA A 108 -0.62 4.85 -21.69
N VAL A 109 -0.47 5.07 -20.39
CA VAL A 109 0.72 5.66 -19.77
C VAL A 109 1.95 4.78 -20.01
N TYR A 110 1.83 3.47 -19.81
CA TYR A 110 2.92 2.53 -20.08
C TYR A 110 3.40 2.59 -21.52
N ARG A 111 2.48 2.68 -22.50
CA ARG A 111 2.82 2.73 -23.91
C ARG A 111 3.57 4.01 -24.27
N ASN A 112 3.15 5.13 -23.69
CA ASN A 112 3.71 6.45 -23.99
C ASN A 112 4.99 6.78 -23.18
N ALA A 113 5.28 6.01 -22.12
CA ALA A 113 6.48 6.20 -21.33
C ALA A 113 7.71 5.64 -22.07
N GLN A 114 8.81 6.38 -22.06
CA GLN A 114 10.11 5.94 -22.59
C GLN A 114 11.14 5.93 -21.45
N LYS A 115 12.07 5.00 -21.49
CA LYS A 115 13.20 4.96 -20.53
C LYS A 115 14.02 6.23 -20.62
N GLY A 116 14.39 6.80 -19.47
CA GLY A 116 15.14 8.04 -19.37
C GLY A 116 14.30 9.30 -19.55
N GLN A 117 13.01 9.20 -19.81
CA GLN A 117 12.13 10.34 -20.00
C GLN A 117 11.69 10.91 -18.63
N PRO A 118 11.83 12.25 -18.42
CA PRO A 118 11.24 12.90 -17.27
C PRO A 118 9.72 12.93 -17.39
N LYS A 119 9.03 12.66 -16.28
CA LYS A 119 7.58 12.74 -16.17
C LYS A 119 7.18 13.46 -14.91
N ALA A 120 6.11 14.26 -15.00
CA ALA A 120 5.52 14.92 -13.83
C ALA A 120 4.60 13.93 -13.09
N LEU A 121 4.76 13.84 -11.79
CA LEU A 121 3.94 13.06 -10.89
C LEU A 121 3.26 13.99 -9.90
N SER A 122 1.93 13.98 -9.85
CA SER A 122 1.18 14.80 -8.89
C SER A 122 1.18 14.14 -7.51
N LEU A 123 1.76 14.83 -6.55
CA LEU A 123 1.78 14.47 -5.15
C LEU A 123 0.97 15.49 -4.35
N SER A 124 0.37 15.04 -3.24
CA SER A 124 -0.14 15.97 -2.23
C SER A 124 0.50 15.66 -0.89
N GLN A 125 0.60 16.68 -0.05
CA GLN A 125 1.07 16.49 1.31
C GLN A 125 -0.07 15.88 2.14
N GLY A 126 0.16 14.69 2.68
CA GLY A 126 -0.79 14.08 3.60
C GLY A 126 -0.88 14.88 4.90
N GLY A 127 -2.02 14.87 5.55
CA GLY A 127 -2.30 15.64 6.76
C GLY A 127 -1.37 15.35 7.94
N LEU A 128 -0.64 14.24 7.90
CA LEU A 128 0.38 13.87 8.90
C LEU A 128 1.81 13.96 8.34
N GLY A 129 1.99 14.65 7.22
CA GLY A 129 3.29 14.93 6.62
C GLY A 129 3.85 13.84 5.69
N LEU A 130 3.13 12.74 5.46
CA LEU A 130 3.54 11.72 4.50
C LEU A 130 2.98 12.04 3.10
N PRO A 131 3.81 12.04 2.05
CA PRO A 131 3.34 12.35 0.70
C PRO A 131 2.37 11.28 0.19
N VAL A 132 1.27 11.72 -0.40
CA VAL A 132 0.23 10.87 -1.01
C VAL A 132 0.23 11.09 -2.51
N ILE A 133 0.27 10.00 -3.28
CA ILE A 133 0.16 10.06 -4.74
C ILE A 133 -1.33 10.18 -5.08
N LYS A 134 -1.74 11.32 -5.60
CA LYS A 134 -3.13 11.59 -5.99
C LYS A 134 -3.42 11.08 -7.40
N GLN A 135 -2.50 11.30 -8.32
CA GLN A 135 -2.65 10.89 -9.69
C GLN A 135 -1.36 10.25 -10.19
N GLY A 136 -1.48 9.05 -10.74
CA GLY A 136 -0.37 8.42 -11.45
C GLY A 136 -0.08 9.17 -12.75
N ILE A 137 1.13 9.00 -13.23
CA ILE A 137 1.70 9.58 -14.45
C ILE A 137 0.76 9.39 -15.66
#